data_a5b29bee47709536282eb942579d2a1f
#
_entry.id   a5b29bee47709536282eb942579d2a1f
#
_cell.length_a   1.000
_cell.length_b   1.000
_cell.length_c   1.000
_cell.angle_alpha   90.00
_cell.angle_beta   90.00
_cell.angle_gamma   90.00
#
_symmetry.space_group_name_H-M   'P 1'
#
loop_
_entity.id
_entity.type
_entity.pdbx_description
1 polymer ?
#
loop_
_entity_poly.entity_id
_entity_poly.type
_entity_poly.pdbx_seq_one_letter_code
_entity_poly.pdbx_strand_id
1 'polypeptide(L)'
;LGAAASPADPVEGVDYLKLPQIQPTESGKKVEVLEFYWYNCPHCFAFEPQLAEWVKKRGDTIVFKRVPVGFRESFVPQQKMVYALEAMGKLDTIHRAVFDAVHVAHIPLDKEDKIIDFVEKQGVDRKKFVDTFNSFGVQSKVSRVRQLQEAYQIDSVPTIVIDGRFVTAPSMVGAGMRGQPEQALHAATLQVMDALIAKKK
;
A
#
# COMPACT_ATOMS: atom_id res chain seq x y z
N LEU A 1 26.56 25.82 -4.89
CA LEU A 1 26.31 24.57 -5.61
C LEU A 1 25.57 23.66 -4.65
N GLY A 2 24.22 23.66 -4.69
CA GLY A 2 23.40 22.74 -3.93
C GLY A 2 23.69 21.31 -4.38
N ALA A 3 23.96 20.42 -3.42
CA ALA A 3 24.10 19.00 -3.72
C ALA A 3 22.78 18.54 -4.37
N ALA A 4 22.89 17.91 -5.54
CA ALA A 4 21.75 17.31 -6.17
C ALA A 4 21.18 16.24 -5.22
N ALA A 5 19.87 16.30 -4.96
CA ALA A 5 19.20 15.27 -4.18
C ALA A 5 19.42 13.91 -4.83
N SER A 6 19.78 12.90 -4.03
CA SER A 6 19.88 11.52 -4.49
C SER A 6 18.91 10.66 -3.70
N PRO A 7 18.43 9.53 -4.25
CA PRO A 7 17.55 8.62 -3.52
C PRO A 7 18.13 8.12 -2.20
N ALA A 8 19.46 8.05 -2.10
CA ALA A 8 20.18 7.65 -0.89
C ALA A 8 20.28 8.80 0.15
N ASP A 9 20.09 10.04 -0.27
CA ASP A 9 20.08 11.23 0.57
C ASP A 9 18.89 12.11 0.19
N PRO A 10 17.67 11.68 0.51
CA PRO A 10 16.45 12.34 0.09
C PRO A 10 16.25 13.68 0.76
N VAL A 11 15.60 14.61 0.04
CA VAL A 11 15.35 15.98 0.49
C VAL A 11 13.91 16.12 0.95
N GLU A 12 13.74 16.60 2.17
CA GLU A 12 12.43 16.93 2.72
C GLU A 12 11.73 18.02 1.87
N GLY A 13 10.45 17.81 1.60
CA GLY A 13 9.67 18.70 0.75
C GLY A 13 9.79 18.40 -0.74
N VAL A 14 10.71 17.51 -1.14
CA VAL A 14 10.92 17.09 -2.53
C VAL A 14 10.68 15.58 -2.66
N ASP A 15 11.53 14.77 -2.06
CA ASP A 15 11.45 13.31 -2.15
C ASP A 15 10.50 12.71 -1.11
N TYR A 16 10.28 13.40 -0.02
CA TYR A 16 9.37 12.99 1.04
C TYR A 16 8.85 14.21 1.81
N LEU A 17 7.78 13.99 2.56
CA LEU A 17 7.23 14.96 3.50
C LEU A 17 7.34 14.40 4.92
N LYS A 18 7.56 15.30 5.86
CA LYS A 18 7.48 14.99 7.28
C LYS A 18 6.11 15.38 7.79
N LEU A 19 5.42 14.48 8.49
CA LEU A 19 4.12 14.77 9.06
C LEU A 19 4.25 15.85 10.15
N PRO A 20 3.30 16.81 10.21
CA PRO A 20 3.29 17.84 11.26
C PRO A 20 3.20 17.24 12.67
N GLN A 21 2.51 16.11 12.81
CA GLN A 21 2.38 15.36 14.04
C GLN A 21 2.75 13.91 13.79
N ILE A 22 3.62 13.36 14.63
CA ILE A 22 3.96 11.94 14.61
C ILE A 22 2.71 11.15 15.00
N GLN A 23 2.34 10.19 14.14
CA GLN A 23 1.21 9.31 14.40
C GLN A 23 1.67 8.06 15.16
N PRO A 24 0.81 7.50 16.03
CA PRO A 24 1.12 6.24 16.71
C PRO A 24 1.22 5.10 15.70
N THR A 25 2.12 4.17 15.98
CA THR A 25 2.31 2.95 15.19
C THR A 25 1.99 1.73 16.04
N GLU A 26 1.70 0.60 15.38
CA GLU A 26 1.40 -0.67 16.01
C GLU A 26 2.55 -1.67 15.80
N SER A 27 3.78 -1.17 15.68
CA SER A 27 4.97 -1.96 15.31
C SER A 27 5.94 -2.22 16.45
N GLY A 28 5.65 -1.71 17.65
CA GLY A 28 6.57 -1.78 18.80
C GLY A 28 7.88 -1.06 18.49
N LYS A 29 9.00 -1.77 18.64
CA LYS A 29 10.33 -1.21 18.37
C LYS A 29 10.71 -1.23 16.89
N LYS A 30 9.98 -1.97 16.05
CA LYS A 30 10.22 -2.05 14.62
C LYS A 30 9.66 -0.83 13.91
N VAL A 31 10.19 -0.53 12.73
CA VAL A 31 9.67 0.54 11.89
C VAL A 31 8.44 0.05 11.15
N GLU A 32 7.35 0.77 11.27
CA GLU A 32 6.13 0.50 10.53
C GLU A 32 6.22 1.11 9.14
N VAL A 33 5.88 0.32 8.13
CA VAL A 33 5.79 0.75 6.73
C VAL A 33 4.38 0.47 6.24
N LEU A 34 3.64 1.51 5.88
CA LEU A 34 2.30 1.40 5.31
C LEU A 34 2.35 1.70 3.83
N GLU A 35 1.72 0.85 3.02
CA GLU A 35 1.45 1.15 1.62
C GLU A 35 -0.04 1.43 1.46
N PHE A 36 -0.37 2.66 1.06
CA PHE A 36 -1.71 3.02 0.61
C PHE A 36 -1.81 2.75 -0.88
N TYR A 37 -2.76 1.92 -1.28
CA TYR A 37 -2.86 1.42 -2.65
C TYR A 37 -4.32 1.16 -3.07
N TRP A 38 -4.50 0.95 -4.35
CA TRP A 38 -5.76 0.55 -4.96
C TRP A 38 -5.48 -0.46 -6.07
N TYR A 39 -6.16 -1.60 -6.08
CA TYR A 39 -5.91 -2.63 -7.08
C TYR A 39 -6.12 -2.15 -8.52
N ASN A 40 -7.05 -1.22 -8.77
CA ASN A 40 -7.30 -0.71 -10.11
C ASN A 40 -6.30 0.38 -10.55
N CYS A 41 -5.38 0.77 -9.69
CA CYS A 41 -4.35 1.75 -10.03
C CYS A 41 -3.19 1.08 -10.80
N PRO A 42 -2.92 1.50 -12.06
CA PRO A 42 -1.83 0.93 -12.86
C PRO A 42 -0.45 1.13 -12.22
N HIS A 43 -0.24 2.25 -11.54
CA HIS A 43 1.04 2.54 -10.88
C HIS A 43 1.26 1.65 -9.65
N CYS A 44 0.19 1.31 -8.93
CA CYS A 44 0.27 0.34 -7.83
C CYS A 44 0.62 -1.05 -8.36
N PHE A 45 0.00 -1.47 -9.45
CA PHE A 45 0.32 -2.73 -10.12
C PHE A 45 1.78 -2.78 -10.58
N ALA A 46 2.26 -1.71 -11.20
CA ALA A 46 3.64 -1.64 -11.70
C ALA A 46 4.67 -1.63 -10.56
N PHE A 47 4.34 -1.03 -9.41
CA PHE A 47 5.24 -0.95 -8.25
C PHE A 47 5.33 -2.27 -7.48
N GLU A 48 4.29 -3.07 -7.49
CA GLU A 48 4.17 -4.26 -6.63
C GLU A 48 5.34 -5.25 -6.73
N PRO A 49 5.86 -5.63 -7.92
CA PRO A 49 6.95 -6.60 -7.98
C PRO A 49 8.20 -6.18 -7.22
N GLN A 50 8.62 -4.93 -7.39
CA GLN A 50 9.80 -4.39 -6.68
C GLN A 50 9.52 -4.22 -5.19
N LEU A 51 8.33 -3.72 -4.84
CA LEU A 51 7.93 -3.53 -3.44
C LEU A 51 7.88 -4.86 -2.69
N ALA A 52 7.27 -5.88 -3.26
CA ALA A 52 7.18 -7.22 -2.66
C ALA A 52 8.56 -7.81 -2.39
N GLU A 53 9.48 -7.68 -3.35
CA GLU A 53 10.86 -8.15 -3.17
C GLU A 53 11.58 -7.36 -2.08
N TRP A 54 11.41 -6.05 -2.03
CA TRP A 54 11.98 -5.18 -1.02
C TRP A 54 11.46 -5.55 0.39
N VAL A 55 10.16 -5.77 0.54
CA VAL A 55 9.54 -6.21 1.80
C VAL A 55 10.14 -7.54 2.26
N LYS A 56 10.27 -8.49 1.34
CA LYS A 56 10.86 -9.80 1.62
C LYS A 56 12.31 -9.67 2.11
N LYS A 57 13.11 -8.82 1.49
CA LYS A 57 14.50 -8.59 1.89
C LYS A 57 14.60 -7.92 3.27
N ARG A 58 13.69 -7.00 3.58
CA ARG A 58 13.64 -6.35 4.89
C ARG A 58 13.26 -7.33 6.00
N GLY A 59 12.45 -8.33 5.68
CA GLY A 59 12.05 -9.38 6.61
C GLY A 59 11.41 -8.84 7.88
N ASP A 60 11.89 -9.32 9.02
CA ASP A 60 11.37 -8.95 10.34
C ASP A 60 11.95 -7.64 10.91
N THR A 61 12.78 -6.91 10.15
CA THR A 61 13.30 -5.60 10.56
C THR A 61 12.24 -4.50 10.51
N ILE A 62 11.17 -4.71 9.77
CA ILE A 62 10.03 -3.81 9.63
C ILE A 62 8.71 -4.53 9.91
N VAL A 63 7.66 -3.77 10.16
CA VAL A 63 6.28 -4.24 10.10
C VAL A 63 5.63 -3.59 8.88
N PHE A 64 5.40 -4.37 7.85
CA PHE A 64 4.79 -3.90 6.60
C PHE A 64 3.29 -4.21 6.58
N LYS A 65 2.49 -3.20 6.24
CA LYS A 65 1.03 -3.34 6.12
C LYS A 65 0.54 -2.69 4.84
N ARG A 66 -0.39 -3.37 4.14
CA ARG A 66 -1.10 -2.84 2.99
C ARG A 66 -2.40 -2.21 3.44
N VAL A 67 -2.66 -0.99 2.98
CA VAL A 67 -3.85 -0.22 3.34
C VAL A 67 -4.61 0.11 2.05
N PRO A 68 -5.72 -0.59 1.78
CA PRO A 68 -6.54 -0.32 0.60
C PRO A 68 -7.30 0.98 0.80
N VAL A 69 -7.08 1.96 -0.08
CA VAL A 69 -7.75 3.27 0.05
C VAL A 69 -9.24 3.18 -0.30
N GLY A 70 -10.00 4.11 0.27
CA GLY A 70 -11.42 4.29 0.02
C GLY A 70 -11.72 5.75 -0.32
N PHE A 71 -11.31 6.21 -1.50
CA PHE A 71 -11.56 7.58 -1.94
C PHE A 71 -13.00 7.83 -2.34
N ARG A 72 -13.74 6.77 -2.66
CA ARG A 72 -15.16 6.78 -3.02
C ARG A 72 -15.84 5.54 -2.47
N GLU A 73 -17.17 5.62 -2.37
CA GLU A 73 -17.99 4.50 -1.90
C GLU A 73 -17.79 3.23 -2.76
N SER A 74 -17.56 3.39 -4.06
CA SER A 74 -17.31 2.26 -4.97
C SER A 74 -16.05 1.45 -4.65
N PHE A 75 -15.15 1.97 -3.82
CA PHE A 75 -13.94 1.25 -3.38
C PHE A 75 -14.20 0.29 -2.23
N VAL A 76 -15.30 0.45 -1.51
CA VAL A 76 -15.59 -0.31 -0.29
C VAL A 76 -15.59 -1.84 -0.51
N PRO A 77 -16.15 -2.40 -1.59
CA PRO A 77 -16.09 -3.84 -1.80
C PRO A 77 -14.66 -4.40 -1.85
N GLN A 78 -13.73 -3.70 -2.48
CA GLN A 78 -12.33 -4.12 -2.49
C GLN A 78 -11.67 -4.00 -1.12
N GLN A 79 -11.96 -2.95 -0.37
CA GLN A 79 -11.48 -2.81 1.00
C GLN A 79 -11.93 -3.98 1.88
N LYS A 80 -13.20 -4.34 1.77
CA LYS A 80 -13.78 -5.49 2.50
C LYS A 80 -13.10 -6.80 2.08
N MET A 81 -12.85 -6.98 0.77
CA MET A 81 -12.12 -8.16 0.27
C MET A 81 -10.74 -8.28 0.92
N VAL A 82 -9.98 -7.20 0.95
CA VAL A 82 -8.63 -7.20 1.53
C VAL A 82 -8.67 -7.63 2.99
N TYR A 83 -9.52 -7.03 3.78
CA TYR A 83 -9.58 -7.33 5.21
C TYR A 83 -10.21 -8.69 5.52
N ALA A 84 -11.12 -9.17 4.68
CA ALA A 84 -11.63 -10.53 4.80
C ALA A 84 -10.53 -11.56 4.50
N LEU A 85 -9.77 -11.37 3.42
CA LEU A 85 -8.65 -12.25 3.07
C LEU A 85 -7.54 -12.21 4.11
N GLU A 86 -7.26 -11.02 4.66
CA GLU A 86 -6.29 -10.87 5.75
C GLU A 86 -6.74 -11.66 6.98
N ALA A 87 -7.99 -11.52 7.40
CA ALA A 87 -8.55 -12.24 8.54
C ALA A 87 -8.54 -13.76 8.35
N MET A 88 -8.64 -14.24 7.12
CA MET A 88 -8.58 -15.65 6.76
C MET A 88 -7.14 -16.15 6.52
N GLY A 89 -6.14 -15.28 6.63
CA GLY A 89 -4.75 -15.63 6.36
C GLY A 89 -4.45 -15.92 4.90
N LYS A 90 -5.24 -15.37 3.97
CA LYS A 90 -5.14 -15.65 2.52
C LYS A 90 -4.65 -14.47 1.69
N LEU A 91 -4.52 -13.28 2.28
CA LEU A 91 -4.19 -12.07 1.51
C LEU A 91 -2.87 -12.20 0.75
N ASP A 92 -1.79 -12.60 1.43
CA ASP A 92 -0.47 -12.67 0.80
C ASP A 92 -0.43 -13.64 -0.37
N THR A 93 -1.19 -14.74 -0.29
CA THR A 93 -1.27 -15.74 -1.36
C THR A 93 -2.04 -15.21 -2.59
N ILE A 94 -3.06 -14.38 -2.38
CA ILE A 94 -4.02 -13.98 -3.43
C ILE A 94 -3.72 -12.58 -3.97
N HIS A 95 -2.97 -11.76 -3.25
CA HIS A 95 -2.73 -10.35 -3.56
C HIS A 95 -2.28 -10.13 -5.02
N ARG A 96 -1.30 -10.88 -5.50
CA ARG A 96 -0.84 -10.77 -6.89
C ARG A 96 -1.92 -11.17 -7.89
N ALA A 97 -2.69 -12.21 -7.58
CA ALA A 97 -3.77 -12.67 -8.45
C ALA A 97 -4.87 -11.63 -8.62
N VAL A 98 -5.14 -10.80 -7.60
CA VAL A 98 -6.08 -9.68 -7.70
C VAL A 98 -5.58 -8.65 -8.70
N PHE A 99 -4.33 -8.23 -8.59
CA PHE A 99 -3.73 -7.31 -9.56
C PHE A 99 -3.78 -7.87 -10.97
N ASP A 100 -3.45 -9.14 -11.17
CA ASP A 100 -3.47 -9.78 -12.49
C ASP A 100 -4.90 -9.87 -13.05
N ALA A 101 -5.90 -10.14 -12.22
CA ALA A 101 -7.29 -10.15 -12.64
C ALA A 101 -7.71 -8.78 -13.17
N VAL A 102 -7.34 -7.71 -12.48
CA VAL A 102 -7.71 -6.35 -12.90
C VAL A 102 -6.95 -5.90 -14.14
N HIS A 103 -5.62 -6.07 -14.16
CA HIS A 103 -4.77 -5.45 -15.18
C HIS A 103 -4.43 -6.35 -16.36
N VAL A 104 -4.47 -7.66 -16.18
CA VAL A 104 -4.18 -8.63 -17.26
C VAL A 104 -5.46 -9.21 -17.81
N ALA A 105 -6.36 -9.71 -16.98
CA ALA A 105 -7.64 -10.29 -17.39
C ALA A 105 -8.77 -9.26 -17.58
N HIS A 106 -8.51 -8.00 -17.20
CA HIS A 106 -9.46 -6.88 -17.32
C HIS A 106 -10.79 -7.11 -16.60
N ILE A 107 -10.73 -7.74 -15.42
CA ILE A 107 -11.86 -7.92 -14.50
C ILE A 107 -11.73 -6.85 -13.42
N PRO A 108 -12.59 -5.83 -13.36
CA PRO A 108 -12.37 -4.68 -12.47
C PRO A 108 -12.49 -4.99 -10.98
N LEU A 109 -13.14 -6.10 -10.60
CA LEU A 109 -13.34 -6.52 -9.21
C LEU A 109 -13.85 -5.39 -8.30
N ASP A 110 -14.79 -4.60 -8.79
CA ASP A 110 -15.41 -3.48 -8.08
C ASP A 110 -16.79 -3.81 -7.51
N LYS A 111 -17.36 -4.93 -7.92
CA LYS A 111 -18.67 -5.42 -7.50
C LYS A 111 -18.52 -6.61 -6.56
N GLU A 112 -19.34 -6.63 -5.51
CA GLU A 112 -19.33 -7.68 -4.48
C GLU A 112 -19.46 -9.09 -5.08
N ASP A 113 -20.42 -9.30 -5.99
CA ASP A 113 -20.65 -10.60 -6.63
C ASP A 113 -19.43 -11.07 -7.43
N LYS A 114 -18.76 -10.17 -8.14
CA LYS A 114 -17.55 -10.48 -8.91
C LYS A 114 -16.37 -10.81 -7.99
N ILE A 115 -16.25 -10.11 -6.88
CA ILE A 115 -15.22 -10.37 -5.87
C ILE A 115 -15.42 -11.76 -5.25
N ILE A 116 -16.63 -12.09 -4.85
CA ILE A 116 -16.94 -13.39 -4.24
C ILE A 116 -16.63 -14.53 -5.21
N ASP A 117 -17.06 -14.42 -6.48
CA ASP A 117 -16.79 -15.42 -7.51
C ASP A 117 -15.28 -15.58 -7.75
N PHE A 118 -14.55 -14.47 -7.83
CA PHE A 118 -13.10 -14.50 -8.01
C PHE A 118 -12.38 -15.20 -6.85
N VAL A 119 -12.72 -14.83 -5.63
CA VAL A 119 -12.09 -15.38 -4.43
C VAL A 119 -12.36 -16.89 -4.32
N GLU A 120 -13.56 -17.33 -4.61
CA GLU A 120 -13.90 -18.76 -4.68
C GLU A 120 -13.04 -19.50 -5.70
N LYS A 121 -12.84 -18.93 -6.90
CA LYS A 121 -11.97 -19.50 -7.92
C LYS A 121 -10.50 -19.60 -7.48
N GLN A 122 -10.09 -18.76 -6.56
CA GLN A 122 -8.75 -18.83 -5.96
C GLN A 122 -8.63 -19.90 -4.86
N GLY A 123 -9.67 -20.69 -4.64
CA GLY A 123 -9.65 -21.79 -3.68
C GLY A 123 -10.08 -21.43 -2.26
N VAL A 124 -10.67 -20.25 -2.07
CA VAL A 124 -11.18 -19.82 -0.76
C VAL A 124 -12.61 -20.30 -0.57
N ASP A 125 -12.93 -20.82 0.60
CA ASP A 125 -14.27 -21.24 0.97
C ASP A 125 -15.25 -20.06 0.85
N ARG A 126 -16.24 -20.19 -0.03
CA ARG A 126 -17.20 -19.10 -0.33
C ARG A 126 -17.97 -18.65 0.90
N LYS A 127 -18.51 -19.60 1.67
CA LYS A 127 -19.34 -19.26 2.83
C LYS A 127 -18.51 -18.53 3.91
N LYS A 128 -17.33 -19.04 4.20
CA LYS A 128 -16.43 -18.43 5.18
C LYS A 128 -16.00 -17.03 4.73
N PHE A 129 -15.72 -16.87 3.44
CA PHE A 129 -15.36 -15.57 2.89
C PHE A 129 -16.53 -14.57 3.01
N VAL A 130 -17.73 -14.94 2.60
CA VAL A 130 -18.91 -14.08 2.67
C VAL A 130 -19.21 -13.68 4.12
N ASP A 131 -19.17 -14.64 5.04
CA ASP A 131 -19.40 -14.37 6.47
C ASP A 131 -18.36 -13.38 7.01
N THR A 132 -17.09 -13.57 6.67
CA THR A 132 -15.99 -12.68 7.09
C THR A 132 -16.11 -11.30 6.44
N PHE A 133 -16.38 -11.26 5.15
CA PHE A 133 -16.57 -10.05 4.36
C PHE A 133 -17.66 -9.14 4.94
N ASN A 134 -18.73 -9.73 5.48
CA ASN A 134 -19.84 -9.00 6.09
C ASN A 134 -19.70 -8.86 7.63
N SER A 135 -18.57 -9.23 8.19
CA SER A 135 -18.37 -9.18 9.64
C SER A 135 -18.18 -7.75 10.16
N PHE A 136 -18.47 -7.56 11.43
CA PHE A 136 -18.20 -6.30 12.12
C PHE A 136 -16.69 -5.97 12.14
N GLY A 137 -15.83 -6.97 12.30
CA GLY A 137 -14.39 -6.78 12.31
C GLY A 137 -13.86 -6.19 11.00
N VAL A 138 -14.38 -6.66 9.86
CA VAL A 138 -14.03 -6.10 8.54
C VAL A 138 -14.56 -4.68 8.38
N GLN A 139 -15.80 -4.42 8.78
CA GLN A 139 -16.37 -3.06 8.74
C GLN A 139 -15.55 -2.08 9.58
N SER A 140 -15.10 -2.49 10.75
CA SER A 140 -14.26 -1.66 11.63
C SER A 140 -12.94 -1.32 10.97
N LYS A 141 -12.29 -2.28 10.29
CA LYS A 141 -11.04 -2.05 9.58
C LYS A 141 -11.22 -1.10 8.39
N VAL A 142 -12.30 -1.23 7.64
CA VAL A 142 -12.63 -0.31 6.55
C VAL A 142 -12.83 1.11 7.07
N SER A 143 -13.56 1.28 8.17
CA SER A 143 -13.73 2.59 8.82
C SER A 143 -12.41 3.16 9.30
N ARG A 144 -11.50 2.32 9.81
CA ARG A 144 -10.17 2.74 10.24
C ARG A 144 -9.32 3.31 9.09
N VAL A 145 -9.48 2.78 7.88
CA VAL A 145 -8.76 3.32 6.70
C VAL A 145 -9.09 4.79 6.47
N ARG A 146 -10.36 5.19 6.63
CA ARG A 146 -10.76 6.59 6.50
C ARG A 146 -9.99 7.47 7.49
N GLN A 147 -9.88 7.04 8.74
CA GLN A 147 -9.13 7.76 9.77
C GLN A 147 -7.64 7.87 9.41
N LEU A 148 -7.05 6.79 8.89
CA LEU A 148 -5.65 6.79 8.45
C LEU A 148 -5.43 7.73 7.26
N GLN A 149 -6.32 7.71 6.28
CA GLN A 149 -6.25 8.62 5.13
C GLN A 149 -6.26 10.08 5.57
N GLU A 150 -7.11 10.43 6.53
CA GLU A 150 -7.18 11.78 7.07
C GLU A 150 -5.92 12.13 7.87
N ALA A 151 -5.49 11.25 8.78
CA ALA A 151 -4.33 11.48 9.63
C ALA A 151 -3.04 11.67 8.83
N TYR A 152 -2.86 10.91 7.76
CA TYR A 152 -1.68 10.97 6.90
C TYR A 152 -1.88 11.86 5.66
N GLN A 153 -3.05 12.47 5.49
CA GLN A 153 -3.39 13.31 4.34
C GLN A 153 -3.17 12.59 3.00
N ILE A 154 -3.64 11.35 2.90
CA ILE A 154 -3.50 10.52 1.70
C ILE A 154 -4.54 10.95 0.66
N ASP A 155 -4.07 11.41 -0.50
CA ASP A 155 -4.91 11.87 -1.61
C ASP A 155 -4.60 11.17 -2.94
N SER A 156 -3.57 10.33 -2.97
CA SER A 156 -3.14 9.61 -4.16
C SER A 156 -2.49 8.28 -3.81
N VAL A 157 -2.35 7.40 -4.79
CA VAL A 157 -1.74 6.08 -4.63
C VAL A 157 -0.81 5.76 -5.80
N PRO A 158 0.26 4.97 -5.59
CA PRO A 158 0.70 4.44 -4.30
C PRO A 158 1.36 5.52 -3.44
N THR A 159 1.12 5.45 -2.13
CA THR A 159 1.77 6.33 -1.15
C THR A 159 2.27 5.49 0.02
N ILE A 160 3.48 5.77 0.47
CA ILE A 160 4.15 5.04 1.55
C ILE A 160 4.27 5.95 2.76
N VAL A 161 3.92 5.42 3.93
CA VAL A 161 4.13 6.09 5.22
C VAL A 161 5.12 5.29 6.03
N ILE A 162 6.20 5.94 6.48
CA ILE A 162 7.28 5.33 7.25
C ILE A 162 7.19 5.81 8.71
N ASP A 163 7.03 4.86 9.61
CA ASP A 163 7.14 5.07 11.08
C ASP A 163 6.17 6.12 11.65
N GLY A 164 5.02 6.33 10.99
CA GLY A 164 4.06 7.37 11.39
C GLY A 164 4.61 8.79 11.25
N ARG A 165 5.72 9.00 10.57
CA ARG A 165 6.48 10.26 10.52
C ARG A 165 6.70 10.80 9.12
N PHE A 166 7.00 9.94 8.16
CA PHE A 166 7.42 10.33 6.82
C PHE A 166 6.47 9.78 5.76
N VAL A 167 6.18 10.59 4.76
CA VAL A 167 5.36 10.22 3.61
C VAL A 167 6.19 10.35 2.35
N THR A 168 6.22 9.31 1.53
CA THR A 168 6.86 9.35 0.22
C THR A 168 6.01 8.61 -0.81
N ALA A 169 6.31 8.82 -2.07
CA ALA A 169 5.60 8.17 -3.18
C ALA A 169 6.47 8.20 -4.43
N PRO A 170 6.28 7.26 -5.37
CA PRO A 170 6.97 7.33 -6.66
C PRO A 170 6.73 8.65 -7.41
N SER A 171 5.53 9.24 -7.27
CA SER A 171 5.23 10.53 -7.88
C SER A 171 6.06 11.69 -7.31
N MET A 172 6.40 11.64 -6.03
CA MET A 172 7.25 12.64 -5.38
C MET A 172 8.71 12.49 -5.84
N VAL A 173 9.24 11.28 -5.74
CA VAL A 173 10.62 10.96 -6.13
C VAL A 173 10.80 11.20 -7.63
N GLY A 174 9.80 10.82 -8.43
CA GLY A 174 9.81 10.98 -9.88
C GLY A 174 9.80 12.42 -10.35
N ALA A 175 9.35 13.37 -9.53
CA ALA A 175 9.38 14.79 -9.88
C ALA A 175 10.79 15.30 -10.19
N GLY A 176 11.81 14.72 -9.54
CA GLY A 176 13.23 15.00 -9.80
C GLY A 176 13.88 14.10 -10.87
N MET A 177 13.12 13.18 -11.47
CA MET A 177 13.62 12.15 -12.38
C MET A 177 12.89 12.16 -13.73
N ARG A 178 12.66 13.34 -14.29
CA ARG A 178 11.95 13.49 -15.58
C ARG A 178 12.65 12.72 -16.69
N GLY A 179 11.88 12.02 -17.52
CA GLY A 179 12.40 11.25 -18.64
C GLY A 179 12.95 9.87 -18.27
N GLN A 180 12.96 9.51 -16.98
CA GLN A 180 13.35 8.18 -16.55
C GLN A 180 12.17 7.21 -16.66
N PRO A 181 12.41 5.93 -16.96
CA PRO A 181 11.35 4.93 -16.99
C PRO A 181 10.74 4.71 -15.59
N GLU A 182 9.47 4.32 -15.55
CA GLU A 182 8.73 4.10 -14.30
C GLU A 182 9.46 3.14 -13.35
N GLN A 183 10.09 2.09 -13.89
CA GLN A 183 10.85 1.13 -13.08
C GLN A 183 12.03 1.79 -12.34
N ALA A 184 12.67 2.79 -12.93
CA ALA A 184 13.74 3.55 -12.28
C ALA A 184 13.20 4.42 -11.15
N LEU A 185 12.00 5.00 -11.32
CA LEU A 185 11.31 5.75 -10.27
C LEU A 185 10.97 4.85 -9.08
N HIS A 186 10.51 3.64 -9.35
CA HIS A 186 10.18 2.67 -8.31
C HIS A 186 11.42 2.25 -7.52
N ALA A 187 12.53 1.96 -8.21
CA ALA A 187 13.79 1.62 -7.56
C ALA A 187 14.30 2.77 -6.69
N ALA A 188 14.22 4.01 -7.19
CA ALA A 188 14.60 5.20 -6.45
C ALA A 188 13.72 5.41 -5.21
N THR A 189 12.41 5.16 -5.33
CA THR A 189 11.47 5.25 -4.19
C THR A 189 11.85 4.29 -3.08
N LEU A 190 12.23 3.05 -3.42
CA LEU A 190 12.68 2.07 -2.43
C LEU A 190 13.97 2.52 -1.72
N GLN A 191 14.89 3.18 -2.43
CA GLN A 191 16.09 3.77 -1.82
C GLN A 191 15.73 4.91 -0.86
N VAL A 192 14.77 5.76 -1.23
CA VAL A 192 14.25 6.81 -0.33
C VAL A 192 13.65 6.17 0.92
N MET A 193 12.86 5.10 0.78
CA MET A 193 12.30 4.38 1.90
C MET A 193 13.39 3.82 2.83
N ASP A 194 14.45 3.25 2.28
CA ASP A 194 15.59 2.78 3.06
C ASP A 194 16.23 3.91 3.87
N ALA A 195 16.43 5.07 3.26
CA ALA A 195 16.99 6.23 3.93
C ALA A 195 16.09 6.75 5.06
N LEU A 196 14.77 6.75 4.85
CA LEU A 196 13.80 7.18 5.86
C LEU A 196 13.74 6.20 7.05
N ILE A 197 13.82 4.90 6.79
CA ILE A 197 13.89 3.87 7.84
C ILE A 197 15.14 4.05 8.70
N ALA A 198 16.26 4.44 8.09
CA ALA A 198 17.52 4.65 8.79
C ALA A 198 17.52 5.89 9.70
N LYS A 199 16.56 6.80 9.53
CA LYS A 199 16.44 7.98 10.41
C LYS A 199 15.97 7.56 11.80
N LYS A 200 16.76 7.90 12.80
CA LYS A 200 16.40 7.60 14.20
C LYS A 200 15.23 8.45 14.67
N LYS A 201 14.40 7.86 15.54
CA LYS A 201 13.33 8.55 16.25
C LYS A 201 13.88 9.63 17.17
#